data_0468168b95e37fc73e15a317475e052b
#
_entry.id   0468168b95e37fc73e15a317475e052b
#
_cell.length_a   1.000
_cell.length_b   1.000
_cell.length_c   1.000
_cell.angle_alpha   90.00
_cell.angle_beta   90.00
_cell.angle_gamma   90.00
#
_symmetry.space_group_name_H-M   'P 1'
#
loop_
_entity.id
_entity.type
_entity.pdbx_description
1 polymer ?
#
loop_
_entity_poly.entity_id
_entity_poly.type
_entity_poly.pdbx_seq_one_letter_code
_entity_poly.pdbx_strand_id
1 'polypeptide(L)'
;MHGMAFVVQHVEMDHDALSEARSKLSQLASSVISGVRESCRQGLLDWSPRLLLAMYSCDIQAAPDVQGKVHAVLQRRRGRVVSEEMKEGTLFFTISALLPVVESFGFAEEIRKRTSGAASPQLFFAGFQLYDQDPLWVPRTEEELEDYGEKGDRENIAKRYVDMVRQRKGLATSRRLVTSAEKQRTMKSA
;
A
#
# COMPACT_ATOMS: atom_id res chain seq x y z
N MET A 1 -5.51 -11.26 -3.40
CA MET A 1 -6.72 -10.46 -3.28
C MET A 1 -7.58 -11.10 -2.22
N HIS A 2 -8.10 -10.34 -1.27
CA HIS A 2 -9.01 -10.81 -0.24
C HIS A 2 -10.34 -10.04 -0.32
N GLY A 3 -11.45 -10.70 0.01
CA GLY A 3 -12.76 -10.07 0.13
C GLY A 3 -13.49 -9.81 -1.18
N MET A 4 -13.16 -10.53 -2.23
CA MET A 4 -13.88 -10.43 -3.51
C MET A 4 -14.55 -11.75 -3.85
N ALA A 5 -15.82 -11.65 -4.26
CA ALA A 5 -16.57 -12.74 -4.84
C ALA A 5 -17.18 -12.27 -6.17
N PHE A 6 -16.99 -13.06 -7.22
CA PHE A 6 -17.62 -12.85 -8.50
C PHE A 6 -18.76 -13.87 -8.63
N VAL A 7 -19.98 -13.38 -8.80
CA VAL A 7 -21.16 -14.22 -8.90
C VAL A 7 -21.71 -14.05 -10.31
N VAL A 8 -21.77 -15.14 -11.06
CA VAL A 8 -22.44 -15.20 -12.37
C VAL A 8 -23.92 -15.40 -12.11
N GLN A 9 -24.74 -14.40 -12.40
CA GLN A 9 -26.18 -14.45 -12.19
C GLN A 9 -26.92 -15.03 -13.38
N HIS A 10 -26.48 -14.71 -14.59
CA HIS A 10 -27.14 -15.14 -15.80
C HIS A 10 -26.13 -15.31 -16.94
N VAL A 11 -26.35 -16.30 -17.80
CA VAL A 11 -25.57 -16.55 -19.01
C VAL A 11 -26.55 -16.78 -20.15
N GLU A 12 -26.55 -15.92 -21.14
CA GLU A 12 -27.27 -16.11 -22.40
C GLU A 12 -26.31 -16.61 -23.47
N MET A 13 -26.72 -17.65 -24.16
CA MET A 13 -25.97 -18.21 -25.27
C MET A 13 -26.87 -18.31 -26.51
N ASP A 14 -26.39 -17.80 -27.62
CA ASP A 14 -27.01 -17.96 -28.90
C ASP A 14 -26.67 -19.37 -29.47
N HIS A 15 -27.68 -20.25 -29.51
CA HIS A 15 -27.53 -21.62 -29.96
C HIS A 15 -27.24 -21.72 -31.46
N ASP A 16 -27.70 -20.77 -32.27
CA ASP A 16 -27.50 -20.77 -33.72
C ASP A 16 -26.04 -20.41 -34.04
N ALA A 17 -25.49 -19.41 -33.37
CA ALA A 17 -24.08 -19.05 -33.44
C ALA A 17 -23.16 -20.17 -32.92
N LEU A 18 -23.59 -20.97 -31.93
CA LEU A 18 -22.83 -22.08 -31.38
C LEU A 18 -22.75 -23.27 -32.38
N SER A 19 -23.79 -23.48 -33.19
CA SER A 19 -23.82 -24.57 -34.19
C SER A 19 -22.83 -24.35 -35.32
N GLU A 20 -22.66 -23.10 -35.76
CA GLU A 20 -21.65 -22.70 -36.77
C GLU A 20 -20.23 -22.72 -36.19
N ALA A 21 -20.08 -22.47 -34.88
CA ALA A 21 -18.80 -22.34 -34.20
C ALA A 21 -18.21 -23.67 -33.72
N ARG A 22 -18.83 -24.82 -33.96
CA ARG A 22 -18.33 -26.14 -33.50
C ARG A 22 -16.89 -26.44 -33.94
N SER A 23 -16.45 -25.93 -35.09
CA SER A 23 -15.07 -26.04 -35.56
C SER A 23 -14.08 -25.08 -34.84
N LYS A 24 -14.60 -24.08 -34.13
CA LYS A 24 -13.81 -23.02 -33.45
C LYS A 24 -14.00 -23.00 -31.93
N LEU A 25 -14.48 -24.09 -31.34
CA LEU A 25 -14.83 -24.16 -29.91
C LEU A 25 -13.67 -23.78 -28.98
N SER A 26 -12.45 -24.13 -29.36
CA SER A 26 -11.25 -23.76 -28.58
C SER A 26 -10.96 -22.25 -28.60
N GLN A 27 -11.21 -21.58 -29.72
CA GLN A 27 -11.04 -20.13 -29.84
C GLN A 27 -12.12 -19.38 -29.07
N LEU A 28 -13.37 -19.85 -29.09
CA LEU A 28 -14.46 -19.30 -28.29
C LEU A 28 -14.19 -19.44 -26.80
N ALA A 29 -13.75 -20.61 -26.34
CA ALA A 29 -13.41 -20.82 -24.93
C ALA A 29 -12.30 -19.87 -24.47
N SER A 30 -11.26 -19.68 -25.29
CA SER A 30 -10.17 -18.78 -24.94
C SER A 30 -10.59 -17.29 -24.91
N SER A 31 -11.48 -16.87 -25.83
CA SER A 31 -12.01 -15.51 -25.85
C SER A 31 -12.94 -15.23 -24.68
N VAL A 32 -13.79 -16.19 -24.28
CA VAL A 32 -14.65 -16.07 -23.10
C VAL A 32 -13.80 -15.97 -21.82
N ILE A 33 -12.79 -16.85 -21.67
CA ILE A 33 -11.89 -16.81 -20.50
C ILE A 33 -11.16 -15.46 -20.42
N SER A 34 -10.64 -14.95 -21.53
CA SER A 34 -9.96 -13.65 -21.54
C SER A 34 -10.92 -12.49 -21.31
N GLY A 35 -12.12 -12.51 -21.85
CA GLY A 35 -13.16 -11.51 -21.63
C GLY A 35 -13.60 -11.46 -20.17
N VAL A 36 -13.91 -12.61 -19.57
CA VAL A 36 -14.28 -12.69 -18.15
C VAL A 36 -13.14 -12.21 -17.25
N ARG A 37 -11.90 -12.61 -17.55
CA ARG A 37 -10.72 -12.14 -16.79
C ARG A 37 -10.58 -10.64 -16.85
N GLU A 38 -10.72 -10.03 -18.02
CA GLU A 38 -10.60 -8.58 -18.17
C GLU A 38 -11.77 -7.85 -17.50
N SER A 39 -13.00 -8.35 -17.64
CA SER A 39 -14.17 -7.78 -16.95
C SER A 39 -14.03 -7.84 -15.43
N CYS A 40 -13.57 -8.95 -14.87
CA CYS A 40 -13.29 -9.07 -13.44
C CYS A 40 -12.20 -8.11 -12.97
N ARG A 41 -11.16 -7.91 -13.79
CA ARG A 41 -10.08 -6.98 -13.50
C ARG A 41 -10.57 -5.53 -13.52
N GLN A 42 -11.37 -5.18 -14.51
CA GLN A 42 -11.93 -3.85 -14.69
C GLN A 42 -12.93 -3.53 -13.58
N GLY A 43 -13.83 -4.47 -13.25
CA GLY A 43 -14.73 -4.33 -12.12
C GLY A 43 -14.02 -4.09 -10.79
N LEU A 44 -12.85 -4.72 -10.57
CA LEU A 44 -12.04 -4.44 -9.38
C LEU A 44 -11.55 -2.98 -9.33
N LEU A 45 -11.14 -2.43 -10.48
CA LEU A 45 -10.61 -1.07 -10.57
C LEU A 45 -11.71 -0.01 -10.45
N ASP A 46 -12.91 -0.31 -10.96
CA ASP A 46 -14.05 0.61 -10.95
C ASP A 46 -14.73 0.72 -9.57
N TRP A 47 -14.58 -0.30 -8.73
CA TRP A 47 -15.26 -0.41 -7.43
C TRP A 47 -14.46 0.16 -6.25
N SER A 48 -13.62 1.17 -6.47
CA SER A 48 -12.90 1.84 -5.39
C SER A 48 -12.14 0.87 -4.48
N PRO A 49 -11.08 0.23 -4.97
CA PRO A 49 -10.33 -0.78 -4.24
C PRO A 49 -9.67 -0.18 -2.99
N ARG A 50 -9.55 -0.97 -1.94
CA ARG A 50 -8.85 -0.61 -0.71
C ARG A 50 -7.60 -1.46 -0.53
N LEU A 51 -6.60 -0.90 0.13
CA LEU A 51 -5.40 -1.64 0.47
C LEU A 51 -5.59 -2.43 1.76
N LEU A 52 -5.14 -3.68 1.75
CA LEU A 52 -4.87 -4.42 2.97
C LEU A 52 -3.39 -4.24 3.31
N LEU A 53 -3.11 -3.43 4.33
CA LEU A 53 -1.75 -3.20 4.81
C LEU A 53 -1.36 -4.32 5.76
N ALA A 54 -0.21 -4.93 5.50
CA ALA A 54 0.45 -5.77 6.48
C ALA A 54 0.96 -4.89 7.63
N MET A 55 0.70 -5.31 8.87
CA MET A 55 1.05 -4.57 10.07
C MET A 55 2.01 -5.36 10.94
N TYR A 56 2.97 -4.67 11.53
CA TYR A 56 3.77 -5.18 12.63
C TYR A 56 3.24 -4.66 13.96
N SER A 57 3.15 -5.53 14.96
CA SER A 57 3.19 -5.13 16.36
C SER A 57 4.64 -4.85 16.73
N CYS A 58 4.88 -3.71 17.32
CA CYS A 58 6.20 -3.25 17.69
C CYS A 58 6.24 -3.00 19.20
N ASP A 59 7.02 -3.77 19.91
CA ASP A 59 7.26 -3.56 21.34
C ASP A 59 8.63 -2.91 21.53
N ILE A 60 8.63 -1.69 22.07
CA ILE A 60 9.81 -0.87 22.23
C ILE A 60 10.07 -0.68 23.71
N GLN A 61 11.21 -1.19 24.17
CA GLN A 61 11.71 -0.87 25.50
C GLN A 61 12.54 0.41 25.41
N ALA A 62 12.14 1.43 26.17
CA ALA A 62 12.77 2.75 26.15
C ALA A 62 13.00 3.30 27.55
N ALA A 63 14.12 3.96 27.77
CA ALA A 63 14.35 4.73 28.98
C ALA A 63 13.46 6.00 28.96
N PRO A 64 13.08 6.56 30.13
CA PRO A 64 12.16 7.69 30.24
C PRO A 64 12.62 8.93 29.46
N ASP A 65 13.90 9.21 29.45
CA ASP A 65 14.52 10.36 28.81
C ASP A 65 14.46 10.34 27.28
N VAL A 66 14.27 9.15 26.67
CA VAL A 66 14.20 8.98 25.20
C VAL A 66 12.81 8.68 24.68
N GLN A 67 11.82 8.54 25.54
CA GLN A 67 10.43 8.22 25.20
C GLN A 67 9.87 9.17 24.13
N GLY A 68 10.02 10.48 24.29
CA GLY A 68 9.55 11.47 23.31
C GLY A 68 10.20 11.31 21.92
N LYS A 69 11.46 10.85 21.86
CA LYS A 69 12.15 10.57 20.60
C LYS A 69 11.57 9.34 19.91
N VAL A 70 11.18 8.33 20.69
CA VAL A 70 10.52 7.12 20.17
C VAL A 70 9.16 7.47 19.58
N HIS A 71 8.34 8.23 20.29
CA HIS A 71 7.05 8.71 19.79
C HIS A 71 7.19 9.53 18.50
N ALA A 72 8.17 10.42 18.42
CA ALA A 72 8.42 11.21 17.21
C ALA A 72 8.79 10.33 15.99
N VAL A 73 9.53 9.24 16.20
CA VAL A 73 9.85 8.28 15.11
C VAL A 73 8.62 7.49 14.71
N LEU A 74 7.84 6.98 15.68
CA LEU A 74 6.60 6.25 15.40
C LEU A 74 5.63 7.12 14.59
N GLN A 75 5.40 8.37 15.03
CA GLN A 75 4.50 9.30 14.33
C GLN A 75 4.96 9.59 12.90
N ARG A 76 6.26 9.82 12.68
CA ARG A 76 6.83 10.02 11.34
C ARG A 76 6.60 8.81 10.42
N ARG A 77 6.69 7.61 10.98
CA ARG A 77 6.48 6.33 10.29
C ARG A 77 5.01 5.87 10.32
N ARG A 78 4.09 6.76 10.72
CA ARG A 78 2.66 6.47 10.81
C ARG A 78 2.33 5.24 11.66
N GLY A 79 3.18 4.97 12.64
CA GLY A 79 2.90 3.99 13.69
C GLY A 79 1.87 4.53 14.66
N ARG A 80 0.97 3.68 15.11
CA ARG A 80 -0.05 3.99 16.11
C ARG A 80 0.32 3.32 17.42
N VAL A 81 0.53 4.10 18.47
CA VAL A 81 0.73 3.59 19.83
C VAL A 81 -0.59 2.98 20.32
N VAL A 82 -0.52 1.78 20.86
CA VAL A 82 -1.64 1.00 21.38
C VAL A 82 -1.66 1.07 22.90
N SER A 83 -0.52 0.81 23.52
CA SER A 83 -0.37 0.87 24.98
C SER A 83 1.03 1.34 25.34
N GLU A 84 1.11 1.87 26.54
CA GLU A 84 2.36 2.31 27.12
C GLU A 84 2.32 1.96 28.60
N GLU A 85 3.27 1.15 29.03
CA GLU A 85 3.31 0.63 30.39
C GLU A 85 4.70 0.77 30.96
N MET A 86 4.77 1.16 32.23
CA MET A 86 6.00 1.13 32.98
C MET A 86 6.17 -0.27 33.56
N LYS A 87 7.27 -0.94 33.26
CA LYS A 87 7.54 -2.27 33.77
C LYS A 87 7.88 -2.19 35.26
N GLU A 88 7.08 -2.84 36.08
CA GLU A 88 7.29 -2.91 37.53
C GLU A 88 8.70 -3.35 37.89
N GLY A 89 9.33 -2.67 38.83
CA GLY A 89 10.69 -2.97 39.27
C GLY A 89 11.80 -2.52 38.33
N THR A 90 11.48 -1.81 37.23
CA THR A 90 12.45 -1.24 36.28
C THR A 90 12.12 0.21 35.99
N LEU A 91 13.13 0.96 35.50
CA LEU A 91 12.94 2.34 35.02
C LEU A 91 12.63 2.41 33.52
N PHE A 92 12.24 1.31 32.89
CA PHE A 92 11.98 1.25 31.46
C PHE A 92 10.48 1.25 31.16
N PHE A 93 10.10 2.00 30.12
CA PHE A 93 8.79 1.95 29.53
C PHE A 93 8.76 0.92 28.40
N THR A 94 7.68 0.15 28.34
CA THR A 94 7.35 -0.70 27.20
C THR A 94 6.26 0.00 26.41
N ILE A 95 6.57 0.41 25.19
CA ILE A 95 5.66 1.07 24.26
C ILE A 95 5.26 0.03 23.22
N SER A 96 3.98 -0.36 23.21
CA SER A 96 3.43 -1.24 22.19
C SER A 96 2.74 -0.40 21.12
N ALA A 97 3.15 -0.60 19.86
CA ALA A 97 2.65 0.17 18.72
C ALA A 97 2.37 -0.74 17.52
N LEU A 98 1.44 -0.32 16.66
CA LEU A 98 1.21 -0.93 15.35
C LEU A 98 1.90 -0.09 14.28
N LEU A 99 2.72 -0.74 13.47
CA LEU A 99 3.51 -0.11 12.41
C LEU A 99 3.22 -0.75 11.06
N PRO A 100 2.89 0.01 10.00
CA PRO A 100 2.77 -0.53 8.66
C PRO A 100 4.10 -1.14 8.20
N VAL A 101 4.07 -2.36 7.65
CA VAL A 101 5.28 -3.05 7.16
C VAL A 101 6.02 -2.21 6.12
N VAL A 102 5.29 -1.45 5.30
CA VAL A 102 5.88 -0.55 4.29
C VAL A 102 6.79 0.50 4.92
N GLU A 103 6.46 0.97 6.12
CA GLU A 103 7.23 1.99 6.87
C GLU A 103 8.27 1.38 7.85
N SER A 104 8.30 0.05 8.00
CA SER A 104 9.20 -0.62 8.95
C SER A 104 10.66 -0.68 8.50
N PHE A 105 10.93 -0.46 7.22
CA PHE A 105 12.29 -0.55 6.69
C PHE A 105 13.19 0.55 7.26
N GLY A 106 14.28 0.15 7.89
CA GLY A 106 15.19 1.06 8.60
C GLY A 106 14.65 1.64 9.90
N PHE A 107 13.47 1.21 10.38
CA PHE A 107 12.84 1.70 11.61
C PHE A 107 13.70 1.42 12.85
N ALA A 108 14.15 0.19 13.03
CA ALA A 108 14.97 -0.18 14.19
C ALA A 108 16.32 0.56 14.23
N GLU A 109 16.89 0.83 13.06
CA GLU A 109 18.11 1.61 12.93
C GLU A 109 17.90 3.08 13.27
N GLU A 110 16.79 3.66 12.81
CA GLU A 110 16.42 5.05 13.13
C GLU A 110 16.16 5.23 14.63
N ILE A 111 15.43 4.29 15.26
CA ILE A 111 15.21 4.31 16.72
C ILE A 111 16.58 4.30 17.45
N ARG A 112 17.45 3.36 17.13
CA ARG A 112 18.77 3.24 17.74
C ARG A 112 19.61 4.51 17.58
N LYS A 113 19.64 5.08 16.39
CA LYS A 113 20.37 6.33 16.10
C LYS A 113 19.83 7.50 16.91
N ARG A 114 18.51 7.66 17.00
CA ARG A 114 17.91 8.80 17.70
C ARG A 114 17.95 8.70 19.19
N THR A 115 17.96 7.48 19.73
CA THR A 115 18.00 7.21 21.17
C THR A 115 19.40 6.89 21.68
N SER A 116 20.43 6.96 20.82
CA SER A 116 21.81 6.56 21.16
C SER A 116 21.89 5.13 21.73
N GLY A 117 21.00 4.24 21.27
CA GLY A 117 20.92 2.85 21.73
C GLY A 117 20.07 2.62 22.98
N ALA A 118 19.49 3.68 23.58
CA ALA A 118 18.68 3.57 24.82
C ALA A 118 17.26 3.01 24.58
N ALA A 119 16.87 2.72 23.34
CA ALA A 119 15.63 2.05 22.99
C ALA A 119 15.88 0.90 22.00
N SER A 120 15.19 -0.23 22.22
CA SER A 120 15.28 -1.43 21.38
C SER A 120 13.89 -1.85 20.94
N PRO A 121 13.56 -1.74 19.63
CA PRO A 121 12.31 -2.21 19.09
C PRO A 121 12.37 -3.69 18.73
N GLN A 122 11.26 -4.41 19.01
CA GLN A 122 11.00 -5.76 18.55
C GLN A 122 9.77 -5.72 17.65
N LEU A 123 9.83 -6.38 16.49
CA LEU A 123 8.77 -6.36 15.49
C LEU A 123 8.19 -7.77 15.33
N PHE A 124 6.87 -7.90 15.48
CA PHE A 124 6.13 -9.15 15.27
C PHE A 124 5.04 -8.91 14.23
N PHE A 125 4.78 -9.89 13.38
CA PHE A 125 3.70 -9.76 12.42
C PHE A 125 2.33 -9.80 13.13
N ALA A 126 1.54 -8.74 12.98
CA ALA A 126 0.23 -8.58 13.63
C ALA A 126 -0.97 -8.87 12.71
N GLY A 127 -0.71 -9.22 11.44
CA GLY A 127 -1.77 -9.48 10.47
C GLY A 127 -1.97 -8.35 9.47
N PHE A 128 -3.18 -8.25 8.91
CA PHE A 128 -3.54 -7.26 7.90
C PHE A 128 -4.61 -6.31 8.43
N GLN A 129 -4.49 -5.05 8.09
CA GLN A 129 -5.46 -4.02 8.42
C GLN A 129 -5.95 -3.32 7.15
N LEU A 130 -7.26 -3.10 7.05
CA LEU A 130 -7.84 -2.36 5.94
C LEU A 130 -7.42 -0.89 6.05
N TYR A 131 -6.94 -0.34 4.93
CA TYR A 131 -6.62 1.08 4.80
C TYR A 131 -7.72 1.78 4.01
N ASP A 132 -8.39 2.74 4.65
CA ASP A 132 -9.60 3.36 4.13
C ASP A 132 -9.34 4.51 3.13
N GLN A 133 -8.36 4.36 2.27
CA GLN A 133 -8.09 5.30 1.20
C GLN A 133 -7.91 4.54 -0.12
N ASP A 134 -8.62 5.00 -1.17
CA ASP A 134 -8.47 4.45 -2.51
C ASP A 134 -7.14 4.88 -3.13
N PRO A 135 -6.26 3.94 -3.49
CA PRO A 135 -4.98 4.26 -4.12
C PRO A 135 -5.12 4.82 -5.54
N LEU A 136 -6.27 4.61 -6.19
CA LEU A 136 -6.55 5.05 -7.55
C LEU A 136 -7.40 6.32 -7.60
N TRP A 137 -7.83 6.82 -6.44
CA TRP A 137 -8.64 8.03 -6.37
C TRP A 137 -7.91 9.24 -6.94
N VAL A 138 -8.60 9.96 -7.79
CA VAL A 138 -8.16 11.22 -8.40
C VAL A 138 -9.31 12.22 -8.26
N PRO A 139 -9.06 13.46 -7.84
CA PRO A 139 -10.10 14.48 -7.76
C PRO A 139 -10.72 14.71 -9.15
N ARG A 140 -12.06 14.70 -9.22
CA ARG A 140 -12.82 14.84 -10.48
C ARG A 140 -13.79 16.00 -10.47
N THR A 141 -14.27 16.40 -9.28
CA THR A 141 -15.19 17.53 -9.14
C THR A 141 -14.44 18.83 -8.88
N GLU A 142 -15.05 19.98 -9.23
CA GLU A 142 -14.43 21.30 -8.97
C GLU A 142 -14.20 21.52 -7.47
N GLU A 143 -15.14 21.10 -6.62
CA GLU A 143 -15.02 21.17 -5.16
C GLU A 143 -13.83 20.34 -4.63
N GLU A 144 -13.65 19.11 -5.16
CA GLU A 144 -12.51 18.28 -4.81
C GLU A 144 -11.18 18.86 -5.30
N LEU A 145 -11.18 19.53 -6.47
CA LEU A 145 -10.00 20.21 -7.01
C LEU A 145 -9.62 21.44 -6.19
N GLU A 146 -10.61 22.21 -5.70
CA GLU A 146 -10.38 23.33 -4.79
C GLU A 146 -9.81 22.85 -3.43
N ASP A 147 -10.36 21.78 -2.86
CA ASP A 147 -9.91 21.23 -1.58
C ASP A 147 -8.50 20.58 -1.65
N TYR A 148 -8.16 19.97 -2.79
CA TYR A 148 -6.93 19.21 -2.96
C TYR A 148 -5.88 19.90 -3.85
N GLY A 149 -6.21 21.06 -4.45
CA GLY A 149 -5.40 21.79 -5.41
C GLY A 149 -5.34 21.14 -6.80
N GLU A 150 -5.04 21.92 -7.85
CA GLU A 150 -4.98 21.45 -9.25
C GLU A 150 -4.00 20.26 -9.47
N LYS A 151 -3.02 20.10 -8.59
CA LYS A 151 -2.02 19.01 -8.66
C LYS A 151 -2.24 17.92 -7.62
N GLY A 152 -3.35 17.97 -6.87
CA GLY A 152 -3.56 17.06 -5.75
C GLY A 152 -2.43 17.18 -4.72
N ASP A 153 -2.21 18.37 -4.16
CA ASP A 153 -1.13 18.67 -3.23
C ASP A 153 -1.19 17.82 -1.95
N ARG A 154 -2.37 17.30 -1.63
CA ARG A 154 -2.48 16.25 -0.60
C ARG A 154 -2.06 14.91 -1.18
N GLU A 155 -0.89 14.47 -0.77
CA GLU A 155 -0.35 13.18 -1.18
C GLU A 155 -1.30 12.02 -0.82
N ASN A 156 -1.78 11.29 -1.84
CA ASN A 156 -2.52 10.05 -1.62
C ASN A 156 -1.57 8.99 -1.03
N ILE A 157 -1.73 8.72 0.27
CA ILE A 157 -0.83 7.83 1.03
C ILE A 157 -0.94 6.39 0.54
N ALA A 158 -2.15 5.94 0.19
CA ALA A 158 -2.36 4.61 -0.35
C ALA A 158 -1.59 4.43 -1.67
N LYS A 159 -1.67 5.41 -2.57
CA LYS A 159 -0.90 5.44 -3.82
C LYS A 159 0.60 5.43 -3.56
N ARG A 160 1.07 6.23 -2.61
CA ARG A 160 2.47 6.24 -2.20
C ARG A 160 2.94 4.87 -1.74
N TYR A 161 2.15 4.15 -0.94
CA TYR A 161 2.49 2.80 -0.49
C TYR A 161 2.56 1.81 -1.65
N VAL A 162 1.63 1.87 -2.59
CA VAL A 162 1.68 1.07 -3.82
C VAL A 162 2.97 1.35 -4.59
N ASP A 163 3.29 2.62 -4.80
CA ASP A 163 4.48 3.04 -5.56
C ASP A 163 5.78 2.61 -4.86
N MET A 164 5.86 2.75 -3.54
CA MET A 164 7.02 2.27 -2.77
C MET A 164 7.25 0.76 -2.92
N VAL A 165 6.17 -0.04 -2.86
CA VAL A 165 6.27 -1.50 -3.05
C VAL A 165 6.66 -1.83 -4.50
N ARG A 166 6.07 -1.14 -5.49
CA ARG A 166 6.41 -1.31 -6.91
C ARG A 166 7.87 -0.99 -7.19
N GLN A 167 8.38 0.13 -6.66
CA GLN A 167 9.79 0.52 -6.80
C GLN A 167 10.74 -0.54 -6.23
N ARG A 168 10.45 -1.07 -5.04
CA ARG A 168 11.26 -2.13 -4.44
C ARG A 168 11.26 -3.42 -5.24
N LYS A 169 10.19 -3.69 -5.99
CA LYS A 169 10.08 -4.83 -6.90
C LYS A 169 10.63 -4.55 -8.30
N GLY A 170 11.17 -3.37 -8.57
CA GLY A 170 11.62 -2.95 -9.89
C GLY A 170 10.51 -2.78 -10.91
N LEU A 171 9.26 -2.59 -10.46
CA LEU A 171 8.11 -2.38 -11.33
C LEU A 171 7.94 -0.89 -11.63
N ALA A 172 7.39 -0.58 -12.81
CA ALA A 172 7.07 0.79 -13.20
C ALA A 172 6.06 1.42 -12.22
N THR A 173 6.33 2.67 -11.82
CA THR A 173 5.42 3.48 -11.03
C THR A 173 4.77 4.55 -11.88
N SER A 174 3.64 5.12 -11.44
CA SER A 174 2.96 6.21 -12.14
C SER A 174 3.74 7.53 -12.14
N ARG A 175 4.73 7.69 -11.27
CA ARG A 175 5.69 8.79 -11.35
C ARG A 175 6.61 8.57 -12.56
N ARG A 176 6.24 9.15 -13.70
CA ARG A 176 7.21 9.39 -14.76
C ARG A 176 8.22 10.42 -14.22
N LEU A 177 9.43 9.95 -13.97
CA LEU A 177 10.58 10.84 -13.89
C LEU A 177 10.74 11.42 -15.30
N VAL A 178 10.12 12.57 -15.56
CA VAL A 178 10.43 13.36 -16.73
C VAL A 178 11.81 13.98 -16.44
N THR A 179 12.86 13.22 -16.73
CA THR A 179 14.19 13.77 -16.84
C THR A 179 14.18 14.69 -18.05
N SER A 180 14.45 15.99 -17.84
CA SER A 180 14.65 16.93 -18.94
C SER A 180 15.66 16.32 -19.91
N ALA A 181 15.48 16.57 -21.23
CA ALA A 181 16.35 16.03 -22.28
C ALA A 181 17.85 16.32 -22.02
N GLU A 182 18.17 17.40 -21.36
CA GLU A 182 19.52 17.79 -20.94
C GLU A 182 20.11 16.84 -19.88
N LYS A 183 19.31 16.39 -18.90
CA LYS A 183 19.76 15.42 -17.89
C LYS A 183 19.95 14.01 -18.44
N GLN A 184 19.25 13.65 -19.51
CA GLN A 184 19.44 12.36 -20.18
C GLN A 184 20.77 12.27 -20.95
N ARG A 185 21.30 13.38 -21.42
CA ARG A 185 22.60 13.42 -22.09
C ARG A 185 23.78 13.20 -21.15
N THR A 186 23.69 13.69 -19.92
CA THR A 186 24.74 13.56 -18.90
C THR A 186 24.78 12.17 -18.25
N MET A 187 23.69 11.41 -18.26
CA MET A 187 23.66 10.02 -17.73
C MET A 187 24.21 8.97 -18.71
N LYS A 188 24.41 9.29 -19.98
CA LYS A 188 24.95 8.37 -20.99
C LYS A 188 26.48 8.39 -21.10
N SER A 189 27.16 9.25 -20.36
CA SER A 189 28.62 9.41 -20.40
C SER A 189 29.33 8.94 -19.11
N ALA A 190 28.69 8.11 -18.29
CA ALA A 190 29.31 7.46 -17.15
C ALA A 190 29.39 5.96 -17.36
#